data_af89c23f7ca7462ec4b20f060be1628b
#
_entry.id   af89c23f7ca7462ec4b20f060be1628b
#
_cell.length_a   1.000
_cell.length_b   1.000
_cell.length_c   1.000
_cell.angle_alpha   90.00
_cell.angle_beta   90.00
_cell.angle_gamma   90.00
#
_symmetry.space_group_name_H-M   'P 1'
#
loop_
_entity.id
_entity.type
_entity.pdbx_description
1 polymer ?
#
loop_
_entity_poly.entity_id
_entity_poly.type
_entity_poly.pdbx_seq_one_letter_code
_entity_poly.pdbx_strand_id
1 'polypeptide(L)'
;VTGARMGTLTTRTDFVPPLDPAKSAAITAAEAEVTNREDALRRALEDIERTRLQSTAAEARIAFLAQIGLGEGVAQMDVAALRDLSAMIGAETLAAREAALSARLEAEAAERATRDLTEALARARAALAALVPQETDRALLAVSITADAETTGTVTLTYTDPRAYWQPVYDISLARESGALTLTRGAIVAQSTGENWQDVTVALSTVRPSGQTEPSRIWAQLRRIEDPSDIRPKAASAGLDFSADRQIAAELMEAPIMVEAASASFDGIAVRYDYPTPVSIASGADALRLSLGQLTTQAEVTARAIPLYDQTAFLMASLTNDTGEIILPGRAMLYLDGGFVGETRTD
;
A
#
# COMPACT_ATOMS: atom_id res chain seq x y z
N VAL A 1 -11.56 34.49 0.01
CA VAL A 1 -10.35 35.29 -0.08
C VAL A 1 -10.48 36.47 0.85
N THR A 2 -9.51 36.67 1.72
CA THR A 2 -9.43 37.84 2.60
C THR A 2 -8.24 38.72 2.18
N GLY A 3 -8.35 40.04 2.34
CA GLY A 3 -7.27 40.97 2.02
C GLY A 3 -7.15 41.39 0.53
N ALA A 4 -7.95 40.75 -0.37
CA ALA A 4 -7.98 41.07 -1.78
C ALA A 4 -9.33 40.75 -2.39
N ARG A 5 -9.59 41.24 -3.60
CA ARG A 5 -10.80 40.90 -4.37
C ARG A 5 -10.53 39.70 -5.29
N MET A 6 -11.42 38.73 -5.25
CA MET A 6 -11.39 37.59 -6.16
C MET A 6 -11.97 38.01 -7.52
N GLY A 7 -11.22 37.78 -8.59
CA GLY A 7 -11.65 37.97 -9.97
C GLY A 7 -12.15 36.68 -10.60
N THR A 8 -11.57 36.31 -11.72
CA THR A 8 -11.97 35.09 -12.46
C THR A 8 -11.41 33.82 -11.84
N LEU A 9 -12.24 32.78 -11.84
CA LEU A 9 -11.89 31.42 -11.47
C LEU A 9 -11.85 30.56 -12.74
N THR A 10 -10.74 29.92 -13.02
CA THR A 10 -10.60 29.00 -14.15
C THR A 10 -10.17 27.63 -13.64
N THR A 11 -10.85 26.60 -14.12
CA THR A 11 -10.48 25.20 -13.86
C THR A 11 -9.96 24.59 -15.15
N ARG A 12 -8.85 23.87 -15.05
CA ARG A 12 -8.26 23.14 -16.16
C ARG A 12 -7.86 21.75 -15.65
N THR A 13 -8.20 20.73 -16.40
CA THR A 13 -7.75 19.37 -16.11
C THR A 13 -6.51 19.12 -16.94
N ASP A 14 -5.37 18.96 -16.30
CA ASP A 14 -4.09 18.74 -16.94
C ASP A 14 -3.20 17.85 -16.06
N PHE A 15 -2.26 17.16 -16.71
CA PHE A 15 -1.20 16.50 -15.99
C PHE A 15 -0.24 17.55 -15.41
N VAL A 16 -0.26 17.70 -14.10
CA VAL A 16 0.68 18.57 -13.38
C VAL A 16 1.36 17.76 -12.28
N PRO A 17 2.68 17.75 -12.24
CA PRO A 17 3.40 17.10 -11.15
C PRO A 17 3.04 17.72 -9.81
N PRO A 18 3.02 16.94 -8.71
CA PRO A 18 2.70 17.46 -7.38
C PRO A 18 3.68 18.53 -6.93
N LEU A 19 3.16 19.64 -6.46
CA LEU A 19 3.93 20.77 -5.88
C LEU A 19 4.09 20.63 -4.35
N ASP A 20 3.98 19.45 -3.79
CA ASP A 20 4.19 19.24 -2.34
C ASP A 20 5.70 19.15 -2.03
N PRO A 21 6.30 20.12 -1.33
CA PRO A 21 7.72 20.11 -1.02
C PRO A 21 8.17 18.92 -0.17
N ALA A 22 7.34 18.47 0.76
CA ALA A 22 7.65 17.31 1.61
C ALA A 22 7.64 16.02 0.79
N LYS A 23 6.67 15.88 -0.11
CA LYS A 23 6.61 14.77 -1.04
C LYS A 23 7.74 14.79 -2.05
N SER A 24 8.09 15.98 -2.55
CA SER A 24 9.27 16.19 -3.42
C SER A 24 10.55 15.73 -2.74
N ALA A 25 10.76 16.03 -1.46
CA ALA A 25 11.95 15.61 -0.71
C ALA A 25 12.03 14.08 -0.57
N ALA A 26 10.94 13.42 -0.24
CA ALA A 26 10.88 11.96 -0.13
C ALA A 26 11.11 11.27 -1.48
N ILE A 27 10.53 11.78 -2.55
CA ILE A 27 10.73 11.26 -3.92
C ILE A 27 12.19 11.47 -4.32
N THR A 28 12.76 12.67 -4.11
CA THR A 28 14.16 12.96 -4.44
C THR A 28 15.12 12.04 -3.70
N ALA A 29 14.87 11.75 -2.42
CA ALA A 29 15.67 10.79 -1.66
C ALA A 29 15.56 9.36 -2.21
N ALA A 30 14.37 8.91 -2.58
CA ALA A 30 14.16 7.60 -3.18
C ALA A 30 14.78 7.49 -4.58
N GLU A 31 14.72 8.53 -5.40
CA GLU A 31 15.40 8.61 -6.70
C GLU A 31 16.93 8.52 -6.54
N ALA A 32 17.49 9.24 -5.57
CA ALA A 32 18.91 9.17 -5.25
C ALA A 32 19.31 7.74 -4.82
N GLU A 33 18.48 7.06 -4.02
CA GLU A 33 18.74 5.68 -3.62
C GLU A 33 18.71 4.73 -4.82
N VAL A 34 17.75 4.85 -5.74
CA VAL A 34 17.71 4.08 -7.00
C VAL A 34 18.99 4.31 -7.81
N THR A 35 19.39 5.55 -8.01
CA THR A 35 20.63 5.90 -8.74
C THR A 35 21.86 5.31 -8.07
N ASN A 36 21.95 5.37 -6.74
CA ASN A 36 23.06 4.77 -5.98
C ASN A 36 23.12 3.24 -6.18
N ARG A 37 21.98 2.56 -6.21
CA ARG A 37 21.91 1.10 -6.44
C ARG A 37 22.23 0.72 -7.87
N GLU A 38 21.81 1.52 -8.85
CA GLU A 38 22.17 1.35 -10.26
C GLU A 38 23.68 1.50 -10.47
N ASP A 39 24.28 2.52 -9.87
CA ASP A 39 25.73 2.73 -9.93
C ASP A 39 26.52 1.61 -9.25
N ALA A 40 26.04 1.11 -8.11
CA ALA A 40 26.68 -0.02 -7.44
C ALA A 40 26.61 -1.30 -8.29
N LEU A 41 25.48 -1.60 -8.90
CA LEU A 41 25.33 -2.74 -9.80
C LEU A 41 26.21 -2.61 -11.04
N ARG A 42 26.25 -1.41 -11.65
CA ARG A 42 27.12 -1.15 -12.81
C ARG A 42 28.59 -1.39 -12.48
N ARG A 43 29.09 -0.84 -11.36
CA ARG A 43 30.49 -1.05 -10.93
C ARG A 43 30.79 -2.53 -10.70
N ALA A 44 29.88 -3.25 -10.07
CA ALA A 44 30.07 -4.70 -9.86
C ALA A 44 30.14 -5.47 -11.18
N LEU A 45 29.35 -5.11 -12.17
CA LEU A 45 29.41 -5.71 -13.52
C LEU A 45 30.73 -5.37 -14.26
N GLU A 46 31.18 -4.12 -14.13
CA GLU A 46 32.49 -3.69 -14.70
C GLU A 46 33.66 -4.44 -14.05
N ASP A 47 33.62 -4.68 -12.74
CA ASP A 47 34.63 -5.45 -12.02
C ASP A 47 34.64 -6.94 -12.43
N ILE A 48 33.46 -7.53 -12.65
CA ILE A 48 33.32 -8.88 -13.17
C ILE A 48 33.99 -8.98 -14.56
N GLU A 49 33.69 -8.02 -15.44
CA GLU A 49 34.26 -8.01 -16.78
C GLU A 49 35.79 -7.85 -16.75
N ARG A 50 36.31 -6.97 -15.88
CA ARG A 50 37.77 -6.82 -15.66
C ARG A 50 38.43 -8.13 -15.23
N THR A 51 37.80 -8.86 -14.30
CA THR A 51 38.27 -10.14 -13.80
C THR A 51 38.21 -11.21 -14.89
N ARG A 52 37.18 -11.22 -15.73
CA ARG A 52 37.10 -12.12 -16.91
C ARG A 52 38.20 -11.84 -17.93
N LEU A 53 38.54 -10.57 -18.17
CA LEU A 53 39.66 -10.20 -19.04
C LEU A 53 40.99 -10.73 -18.52
N GLN A 54 41.21 -10.77 -17.20
CA GLN A 54 42.40 -11.38 -16.59
C GLN A 54 42.47 -12.89 -16.87
N SER A 55 41.32 -13.60 -16.76
CA SER A 55 41.26 -15.02 -17.15
C SER A 55 41.61 -15.23 -18.62
N THR A 56 41.03 -14.42 -19.51
CA THR A 56 41.27 -14.48 -20.95
C THR A 56 42.77 -14.22 -21.29
N ALA A 57 43.38 -13.23 -20.63
CA ALA A 57 44.80 -12.92 -20.79
C ALA A 57 45.70 -14.09 -20.34
N ALA A 58 45.36 -14.74 -19.22
CA ALA A 58 46.07 -15.92 -18.74
C ALA A 58 45.94 -17.11 -19.71
N GLU A 59 44.75 -17.33 -20.27
CA GLU A 59 44.51 -18.36 -21.30
C GLU A 59 45.31 -18.08 -22.58
N ALA A 60 45.35 -16.81 -23.03
CA ALA A 60 46.19 -16.41 -24.16
C ALA A 60 47.70 -16.68 -23.90
N ARG A 61 48.16 -16.45 -22.67
CA ARG A 61 49.53 -16.78 -22.25
C ARG A 61 49.79 -18.28 -22.31
N ILE A 62 48.85 -19.12 -21.87
CA ILE A 62 48.93 -20.57 -21.95
C ILE A 62 49.06 -21.00 -23.42
N ALA A 63 48.23 -20.47 -24.31
CA ALA A 63 48.25 -20.76 -25.73
C ALA A 63 49.61 -20.36 -26.39
N PHE A 64 50.12 -19.18 -26.02
CA PHE A 64 51.45 -18.73 -26.49
C PHE A 64 52.59 -19.65 -26.02
N LEU A 65 52.61 -20.05 -24.74
CA LEU A 65 53.61 -20.97 -24.19
C LEU A 65 53.58 -22.34 -24.88
N ALA A 66 52.38 -22.82 -25.21
CA ALA A 66 52.25 -24.07 -25.97
C ALA A 66 52.87 -23.99 -27.40
N GLN A 67 52.77 -22.82 -28.04
CA GLN A 67 53.37 -22.60 -29.36
C GLN A 67 54.90 -22.54 -29.30
N ILE A 68 55.45 -21.97 -28.22
CA ILE A 68 56.94 -21.95 -28.05
C ILE A 68 57.49 -23.36 -28.02
N GLY A 69 56.86 -24.30 -27.34
CA GLY A 69 57.28 -25.70 -27.26
C GLY A 69 57.27 -26.46 -28.60
N LEU A 70 56.55 -25.91 -29.61
CA LEU A 70 56.46 -26.49 -30.96
C LEU A 70 57.29 -25.75 -31.98
N GLY A 71 58.08 -24.74 -31.61
CA GLY A 71 58.90 -23.94 -32.51
C GLY A 71 60.05 -24.71 -33.12
N GLU A 72 60.36 -24.44 -34.39
CA GLU A 72 61.48 -25.12 -35.14
C GLU A 72 62.85 -24.98 -34.44
N GLY A 73 63.10 -23.92 -33.67
CA GLY A 73 64.31 -23.70 -32.89
C GLY A 73 64.51 -24.69 -31.75
N VAL A 74 63.46 -25.33 -31.24
CA VAL A 74 63.51 -26.28 -30.12
C VAL A 74 64.27 -27.56 -30.54
N ALA A 75 64.16 -28.00 -31.79
CA ALA A 75 64.83 -29.20 -32.33
C ALA A 75 66.32 -29.02 -32.44
N GLN A 76 66.88 -27.80 -32.38
CA GLN A 76 68.29 -27.48 -32.49
C GLN A 76 69.00 -27.19 -31.16
N MET A 77 68.26 -27.24 -30.04
CA MET A 77 68.72 -26.97 -28.69
C MET A 77 69.53 -28.14 -28.12
N ASP A 78 70.56 -27.85 -27.34
CA ASP A 78 71.18 -28.87 -26.53
C ASP A 78 70.29 -29.39 -25.40
N VAL A 79 70.65 -30.54 -24.81
CA VAL A 79 69.78 -31.21 -23.77
C VAL A 79 69.63 -30.37 -22.53
N ALA A 80 70.63 -29.55 -22.16
CA ALA A 80 70.52 -28.70 -20.97
C ALA A 80 69.57 -27.53 -21.21
N ALA A 81 69.71 -26.83 -22.34
CA ALA A 81 68.79 -25.74 -22.74
C ALA A 81 67.36 -26.23 -22.96
N LEU A 82 67.22 -27.46 -23.53
CA LEU A 82 65.85 -28.05 -23.65
C LEU A 82 65.19 -28.35 -22.29
N ARG A 83 66.00 -28.84 -21.33
CA ARG A 83 65.52 -29.09 -19.97
C ARG A 83 65.08 -27.76 -19.29
N ASP A 84 65.92 -26.73 -19.39
CA ASP A 84 65.59 -25.41 -18.77
C ASP A 84 64.39 -24.77 -19.43
N LEU A 85 64.27 -24.83 -20.77
CA LEU A 85 63.11 -24.38 -21.49
C LEU A 85 61.81 -25.13 -21.04
N SER A 86 61.90 -26.46 -20.95
CA SER A 86 60.78 -27.30 -20.51
C SER A 86 60.33 -26.97 -19.06
N ALA A 87 61.30 -26.77 -18.16
CA ALA A 87 61.00 -26.37 -16.77
C ALA A 87 60.40 -25.01 -16.71
N MET A 88 60.92 -24.04 -17.49
CA MET A 88 60.37 -22.71 -17.59
C MET A 88 58.91 -22.72 -18.14
N ILE A 89 58.67 -23.39 -19.27
CA ILE A 89 57.35 -23.53 -19.87
C ILE A 89 56.39 -24.19 -18.88
N GLY A 90 56.80 -25.23 -18.17
CA GLY A 90 56.00 -25.91 -17.16
C GLY A 90 55.62 -25.00 -16.03
N ALA A 91 56.57 -24.28 -15.44
CA ALA A 91 56.33 -23.35 -14.35
C ALA A 91 55.41 -22.19 -14.76
N GLU A 92 55.68 -21.57 -15.92
CA GLU A 92 54.87 -20.46 -16.43
C GLU A 92 53.44 -20.88 -16.84
N THR A 93 53.31 -22.10 -17.39
CA THR A 93 52.01 -22.66 -17.73
C THR A 93 51.19 -22.94 -16.46
N LEU A 94 51.84 -23.47 -15.40
CA LEU A 94 51.16 -23.70 -14.13
C LEU A 94 50.68 -22.38 -13.53
N ALA A 95 51.57 -21.38 -13.44
CA ALA A 95 51.25 -20.07 -12.93
C ALA A 95 50.09 -19.39 -13.71
N ALA A 96 50.11 -19.49 -15.03
CA ALA A 96 49.04 -18.95 -15.88
C ALA A 96 47.69 -19.68 -15.68
N ARG A 97 47.71 -21.02 -15.49
CA ARG A 97 46.51 -21.81 -15.19
C ARG A 97 45.94 -21.48 -13.82
N GLU A 98 46.79 -21.31 -12.82
CA GLU A 98 46.33 -20.88 -11.47
C GLU A 98 45.72 -19.49 -11.51
N ALA A 99 46.35 -18.53 -12.23
CA ALA A 99 45.80 -17.19 -12.42
C ALA A 99 44.44 -17.21 -13.15
N ALA A 100 44.31 -18.01 -14.22
CA ALA A 100 43.08 -18.17 -14.95
C ALA A 100 41.96 -18.75 -14.05
N LEU A 101 42.28 -19.79 -13.27
CA LEU A 101 41.34 -20.41 -12.35
C LEU A 101 40.90 -19.44 -11.23
N SER A 102 41.86 -18.73 -10.62
CA SER A 102 41.56 -17.72 -9.58
C SER A 102 40.62 -16.63 -10.10
N ALA A 103 40.96 -16.03 -11.25
CA ALA A 103 40.14 -15.00 -11.87
C ALA A 103 38.74 -15.51 -12.22
N ARG A 104 38.61 -16.74 -12.69
CA ARG A 104 37.30 -17.35 -12.97
C ARG A 104 36.47 -17.53 -11.70
N LEU A 105 37.05 -18.07 -10.62
CA LEU A 105 36.34 -18.26 -9.36
C LEU A 105 35.92 -16.92 -8.72
N GLU A 106 36.79 -15.90 -8.83
CA GLU A 106 36.50 -14.54 -8.39
C GLU A 106 35.33 -13.94 -9.19
N ALA A 107 35.32 -14.09 -10.51
CA ALA A 107 34.22 -13.63 -11.36
C ALA A 107 32.90 -14.33 -11.00
N GLU A 108 32.92 -15.66 -10.81
CA GLU A 108 31.74 -16.43 -10.41
C GLU A 108 31.22 -16.04 -9.00
N ALA A 109 32.11 -15.69 -8.08
CA ALA A 109 31.74 -15.20 -6.77
C ALA A 109 31.09 -13.79 -6.84
N ALA A 110 31.68 -12.90 -7.64
CA ALA A 110 31.16 -11.57 -7.89
C ALA A 110 29.80 -11.61 -8.60
N GLU A 111 29.61 -12.52 -9.58
CA GLU A 111 28.30 -12.74 -10.23
C GLU A 111 27.20 -13.17 -9.24
N ARG A 112 27.53 -13.99 -8.25
CA ARG A 112 26.59 -14.34 -7.19
C ARG A 112 26.20 -13.13 -6.33
N ALA A 113 27.16 -12.26 -5.99
CA ALA A 113 26.91 -11.06 -5.23
C ALA A 113 26.06 -10.02 -6.00
N THR A 114 26.08 -10.02 -7.36
CA THR A 114 25.22 -9.12 -8.14
C THR A 114 23.72 -9.43 -8.01
N ARG A 115 23.34 -10.65 -7.58
CA ARG A 115 21.93 -10.98 -7.31
C ARG A 115 21.39 -10.15 -6.17
N ASP A 116 22.13 -10.01 -5.08
CA ASP A 116 21.74 -9.20 -3.93
C ASP A 116 21.60 -7.71 -4.31
N LEU A 117 22.52 -7.23 -5.17
CA LEU A 117 22.43 -5.85 -5.70
C LEU A 117 21.20 -5.66 -6.59
N THR A 118 20.88 -6.65 -7.43
CA THR A 118 19.71 -6.61 -8.30
C THR A 118 18.41 -6.60 -7.48
N GLU A 119 18.32 -7.42 -6.44
CA GLU A 119 17.18 -7.43 -5.53
C GLU A 119 17.08 -6.11 -4.74
N ALA A 120 18.19 -5.55 -4.29
CA ALA A 120 18.22 -4.27 -3.62
C ALA A 120 17.73 -3.13 -4.54
N LEU A 121 18.15 -3.15 -5.81
CA LEU A 121 17.66 -2.23 -6.83
C LEU A 121 16.16 -2.37 -7.07
N ALA A 122 15.66 -3.62 -7.16
CA ALA A 122 14.23 -3.88 -7.34
C ALA A 122 13.41 -3.33 -6.16
N ARG A 123 13.89 -3.53 -4.91
CA ARG A 123 13.26 -2.96 -3.71
C ARG A 123 13.26 -1.43 -3.73
N ALA A 124 14.37 -0.80 -4.10
CA ALA A 124 14.47 0.65 -4.18
C ALA A 124 13.51 1.23 -5.24
N ARG A 125 13.37 0.58 -6.40
CA ARG A 125 12.42 0.97 -7.45
C ARG A 125 10.98 0.80 -7.00
N ALA A 126 10.65 -0.28 -6.30
CA ALA A 126 9.32 -0.49 -5.72
C ALA A 126 8.98 0.58 -4.67
N ALA A 127 9.94 0.95 -3.82
CA ALA A 127 9.77 2.02 -2.84
C ALA A 127 9.54 3.38 -3.53
N LEU A 128 10.29 3.70 -4.58
CA LEU A 128 10.06 4.90 -5.39
C LEU A 128 8.66 4.88 -6.03
N ALA A 129 8.27 3.77 -6.64
CA ALA A 129 6.95 3.62 -7.27
C ALA A 129 5.79 3.79 -6.28
N ALA A 130 5.97 3.39 -5.02
CA ALA A 130 4.97 3.60 -3.97
C ALA A 130 4.84 5.07 -3.55
N LEU A 131 5.91 5.87 -3.70
CA LEU A 131 5.91 7.29 -3.38
C LEU A 131 5.42 8.17 -4.55
N VAL A 132 5.61 7.70 -5.78
CA VAL A 132 5.14 8.44 -6.97
C VAL A 132 3.64 8.15 -7.16
N PRO A 133 2.77 9.16 -7.09
CA PRO A 133 1.35 8.97 -7.38
C PRO A 133 1.20 8.46 -8.81
N GLN A 134 0.28 7.51 -8.99
CA GLN A 134 -0.13 7.15 -10.34
C GLN A 134 -0.54 8.40 -11.11
N GLU A 135 -0.18 8.46 -12.39
CA GLU A 135 -0.57 9.53 -13.29
C GLU A 135 -2.10 9.62 -13.34
N THR A 136 -2.67 10.47 -12.50
CA THR A 136 -4.09 10.78 -12.49
C THR A 136 -4.26 12.22 -12.95
N ASP A 137 -5.23 12.45 -13.82
CA ASP A 137 -5.62 13.81 -14.24
C ASP A 137 -5.89 14.66 -12.99
N ARG A 138 -5.21 15.79 -12.89
CA ARG A 138 -5.38 16.73 -11.79
C ARG A 138 -6.13 17.97 -12.27
N ALA A 139 -7.05 18.45 -11.43
CA ALA A 139 -7.71 19.70 -11.68
C ALA A 139 -6.82 20.86 -11.18
N LEU A 140 -6.40 21.69 -12.08
CA LEU A 140 -5.74 22.97 -11.80
C LEU A 140 -6.79 24.05 -11.60
N LEU A 141 -6.71 24.72 -10.47
CA LEU A 141 -7.54 25.88 -10.16
C LEU A 141 -6.70 27.15 -10.22
N ALA A 142 -6.98 28.01 -11.17
CA ALA A 142 -6.38 29.34 -11.27
C ALA A 142 -7.36 30.40 -10.77
N VAL A 143 -6.96 31.16 -9.77
CA VAL A 143 -7.75 32.25 -9.17
C VAL A 143 -7.04 33.56 -9.47
N SER A 144 -7.72 34.46 -10.22
CA SER A 144 -7.25 35.82 -10.39
C SER A 144 -7.56 36.65 -9.13
N ILE A 145 -6.56 37.30 -8.58
CA ILE A 145 -6.69 38.11 -7.37
C ILE A 145 -6.21 39.54 -7.68
N THR A 146 -6.97 40.51 -7.27
CA THR A 146 -6.61 41.92 -7.40
C THR A 146 -6.60 42.58 -6.02
N ALA A 147 -5.50 43.23 -5.71
CA ALA A 147 -5.35 44.06 -4.51
C ALA A 147 -4.97 45.49 -4.91
N ASP A 148 -5.49 46.48 -4.19
CA ASP A 148 -5.25 47.90 -4.48
C ASP A 148 -3.85 48.37 -3.96
N ALA A 149 -3.21 47.57 -3.08
CA ALA A 149 -1.85 47.73 -2.57
C ALA A 149 -1.26 46.39 -2.19
N GLU A 150 0.04 46.34 -1.93
CA GLU A 150 0.69 45.15 -1.38
C GLU A 150 0.02 44.75 -0.05
N THR A 151 -0.49 43.54 0.01
CA THR A 151 -1.28 43.06 1.15
C THR A 151 -1.02 41.57 1.39
N THR A 152 -1.20 41.16 2.62
CA THR A 152 -1.22 39.73 3.01
C THR A 152 -2.65 39.27 3.13
N GLY A 153 -2.97 38.13 2.55
CA GLY A 153 -4.33 37.57 2.57
C GLY A 153 -4.32 36.05 2.60
N THR A 154 -5.50 35.50 2.84
CA THR A 154 -5.71 34.03 2.85
C THR A 154 -6.68 33.62 1.73
N VAL A 155 -6.34 32.60 0.98
CA VAL A 155 -7.22 31.94 0.02
C VAL A 155 -7.64 30.60 0.62
N THR A 156 -8.94 30.45 0.87
CA THR A 156 -9.51 29.17 1.34
C THR A 156 -10.19 28.48 0.17
N LEU A 157 -9.80 27.24 -0.09
CA LEU A 157 -10.37 26.39 -1.10
C LEU A 157 -11.16 25.26 -0.43
N THR A 158 -12.42 25.08 -0.83
CA THR A 158 -13.27 23.98 -0.40
C THR A 158 -13.68 23.15 -1.61
N TYR A 159 -13.46 21.86 -1.55
CA TYR A 159 -13.78 20.93 -2.64
C TYR A 159 -14.20 19.57 -2.09
N THR A 160 -14.80 18.74 -2.95
CA THR A 160 -15.23 17.38 -2.63
C THR A 160 -14.42 16.38 -3.46
N ASP A 161 -13.84 15.39 -2.81
CA ASP A 161 -13.17 14.28 -3.46
C ASP A 161 -13.82 12.95 -3.04
N PRO A 162 -14.43 12.19 -3.96
CA PRO A 162 -15.10 10.94 -3.65
C PRO A 162 -14.16 9.78 -3.32
N ARG A 163 -12.84 9.96 -3.48
CA ARG A 163 -11.82 8.94 -3.25
C ARG A 163 -11.35 8.86 -1.80
N ALA A 164 -11.94 9.67 -0.91
CA ALA A 164 -11.77 9.55 0.53
C ALA A 164 -13.06 9.02 1.14
N TYR A 165 -12.95 8.02 2.01
CA TYR A 165 -14.11 7.41 2.66
C TYR A 165 -13.76 6.92 4.06
N TRP A 166 -14.79 6.67 4.84
CA TRP A 166 -14.66 6.03 6.13
C TRP A 166 -15.77 5.01 6.36
N GLN A 167 -15.53 4.07 7.26
CA GLN A 167 -16.52 3.09 7.68
C GLN A 167 -16.37 2.80 9.17
N PRO A 168 -17.49 2.63 9.91
CA PRO A 168 -17.45 2.26 11.31
C PRO A 168 -17.02 0.81 11.48
N VAL A 169 -16.28 0.57 12.58
CA VAL A 169 -15.86 -0.77 13.01
C VAL A 169 -16.03 -0.87 14.51
N TYR A 170 -16.33 -2.08 14.99
CA TYR A 170 -16.65 -2.33 16.38
C TYR A 170 -15.86 -3.53 16.91
N ASP A 171 -15.44 -3.43 18.18
CA ASP A 171 -15.03 -4.60 18.95
C ASP A 171 -16.06 -4.77 20.08
N ILE A 172 -16.79 -5.88 20.06
CA ILE A 172 -17.85 -6.21 21.01
C ILE A 172 -17.32 -7.28 21.95
N SER A 173 -17.12 -6.90 23.19
CA SER A 173 -16.65 -7.82 24.24
C SER A 173 -17.76 -8.10 25.25
N LEU A 174 -18.08 -9.37 25.43
CA LEU A 174 -19.07 -9.86 26.39
C LEU A 174 -18.38 -10.61 27.51
N ALA A 175 -18.64 -10.24 28.75
CA ALA A 175 -18.35 -11.01 29.94
C ALA A 175 -19.55 -11.90 30.28
N ARG A 176 -19.42 -13.21 30.06
CA ARG A 176 -20.54 -14.18 30.18
C ARG A 176 -21.18 -14.22 31.55
N GLU A 177 -20.38 -14.16 32.60
CA GLU A 177 -20.87 -14.30 33.98
C GLU A 177 -21.65 -13.07 34.44
N SER A 178 -21.20 -11.88 34.09
CA SER A 178 -21.81 -10.63 34.53
C SER A 178 -22.82 -10.06 33.56
N GLY A 179 -22.85 -10.51 32.30
CA GLY A 179 -23.62 -9.91 31.23
C GLY A 179 -23.10 -8.54 30.79
N ALA A 180 -21.95 -8.10 31.31
CA ALA A 180 -21.36 -6.83 30.94
C ALA A 180 -20.88 -6.87 29.48
N LEU A 181 -21.39 -5.96 28.66
CA LEU A 181 -21.05 -5.83 27.28
C LEU A 181 -20.35 -4.49 27.03
N THR A 182 -19.18 -4.58 26.45
CA THR A 182 -18.36 -3.43 26.08
C THR A 182 -18.29 -3.32 24.57
N LEU A 183 -18.69 -2.18 24.02
CA LEU A 183 -18.62 -1.85 22.60
C LEU A 183 -17.54 -0.80 22.37
N THR A 184 -16.38 -1.21 21.89
CA THR A 184 -15.33 -0.28 21.46
C THR A 184 -15.57 0.11 20.03
N ARG A 185 -15.73 1.40 19.79
CA ARG A 185 -16.05 1.96 18.47
C ARG A 185 -14.81 2.51 17.81
N GLY A 186 -14.68 2.28 16.53
CA GLY A 186 -13.64 2.84 15.68
C GLY A 186 -14.16 3.25 14.32
N ALA A 187 -13.36 4.00 13.61
CA ALA A 187 -13.56 4.31 12.20
C ALA A 187 -12.32 3.93 11.41
N ILE A 188 -12.50 3.23 10.32
CA ILE A 188 -11.44 3.01 9.33
C ILE A 188 -11.56 4.11 8.31
N VAL A 189 -10.50 4.93 8.17
CA VAL A 189 -10.41 6.03 7.21
C VAL A 189 -9.39 5.65 6.15
N ALA A 190 -9.76 5.74 4.89
CA ALA A 190 -8.87 5.51 3.76
C ALA A 190 -9.04 6.61 2.72
N GLN A 191 -7.95 6.95 2.03
CA GLN A 191 -7.98 7.95 0.99
C GLN A 191 -6.99 7.61 -0.14
N SER A 192 -7.38 7.92 -1.36
CA SER A 192 -6.58 7.82 -2.58
C SER A 192 -6.72 9.07 -3.45
N THR A 193 -6.77 10.23 -2.79
CA THR A 193 -7.03 11.53 -3.44
C THR A 193 -5.84 12.04 -4.26
N GLY A 194 -4.65 11.46 -4.07
CA GLY A 194 -3.40 11.95 -4.66
C GLY A 194 -2.71 13.03 -3.81
N GLU A 195 -3.31 13.42 -2.68
CA GLU A 195 -2.76 14.36 -1.72
C GLU A 195 -2.39 13.65 -0.42
N ASN A 196 -1.23 13.94 0.14
CA ASN A 196 -0.90 13.45 1.48
C ASN A 196 -1.49 14.40 2.51
N TRP A 197 -2.35 13.87 3.37
CA TRP A 197 -2.86 14.61 4.50
C TRP A 197 -1.81 14.60 5.60
N GLN A 198 -1.34 15.78 6.01
CA GLN A 198 -0.37 15.95 7.09
C GLN A 198 -0.97 16.86 8.14
N ASP A 199 -1.02 16.39 9.39
CA ASP A 199 -1.55 17.11 10.55
C ASP A 199 -2.91 17.78 10.28
N VAL A 200 -3.82 17.05 9.61
CA VAL A 200 -5.14 17.56 9.26
C VAL A 200 -6.15 17.27 10.36
N THR A 201 -7.04 18.23 10.60
CA THR A 201 -8.21 18.02 11.46
C THR A 201 -9.24 17.20 10.71
N VAL A 202 -9.68 16.08 11.29
CA VAL A 202 -10.65 15.17 10.69
C VAL A 202 -11.98 15.24 11.43
N ALA A 203 -13.05 15.39 10.65
CA ALA A 203 -14.41 15.20 11.11
C ALA A 203 -15.09 14.14 10.23
N LEU A 204 -15.64 13.11 10.87
CA LEU A 204 -16.34 12.02 10.19
C LEU A 204 -17.85 12.29 10.26
N SER A 205 -18.54 12.22 9.15
CA SER A 205 -19.98 12.45 9.08
C SER A 205 -20.68 11.34 8.34
N THR A 206 -21.89 10.99 8.80
CA THR A 206 -22.77 10.04 8.10
C THR A 206 -23.55 10.71 6.96
N VAL A 207 -23.53 12.04 6.88
CA VAL A 207 -24.08 12.77 5.73
C VAL A 207 -23.20 12.55 4.52
N ARG A 208 -23.81 12.09 3.44
CA ARG A 208 -23.14 11.96 2.14
C ARG A 208 -23.48 13.18 1.28
N PRO A 209 -22.52 14.06 0.96
CA PRO A 209 -22.77 15.24 0.12
C PRO A 209 -23.31 14.91 -1.28
N SER A 210 -23.00 13.70 -1.78
CA SER A 210 -23.49 13.15 -3.05
C SER A 210 -24.82 12.39 -2.91
N GLY A 211 -25.39 12.34 -1.72
CA GLY A 211 -26.67 11.68 -1.46
C GLY A 211 -27.83 12.40 -2.13
N GLN A 212 -28.95 11.68 -2.24
CA GLN A 212 -30.20 12.24 -2.76
C GLN A 212 -30.68 13.37 -1.85
N THR A 213 -30.86 14.57 -2.40
CA THR A 213 -31.32 15.77 -1.67
C THR A 213 -32.83 15.96 -1.77
N GLU A 214 -33.51 15.24 -2.66
CA GLU A 214 -34.97 15.29 -2.83
C GLU A 214 -35.57 13.88 -2.73
N PRO A 215 -36.78 13.73 -2.22
CA PRO A 215 -37.46 12.44 -2.17
C PRO A 215 -37.71 11.91 -3.60
N SER A 216 -37.64 10.59 -3.75
CA SER A 216 -37.91 9.93 -5.04
C SER A 216 -39.36 10.23 -5.48
N ARG A 217 -39.52 10.49 -6.77
CA ARG A 217 -40.86 10.68 -7.35
C ARG A 217 -41.57 9.33 -7.42
N ILE A 218 -42.80 9.30 -6.94
CA ILE A 218 -43.67 8.13 -7.07
C ILE A 218 -44.29 8.15 -8.45
N TRP A 219 -44.06 7.08 -9.20
CA TRP A 219 -44.68 6.85 -10.51
C TRP A 219 -45.84 5.88 -10.34
N ALA A 220 -46.90 6.08 -11.12
CA ALA A 220 -48.01 5.13 -11.18
C ALA A 220 -47.50 3.78 -11.71
N GLN A 221 -47.64 2.73 -10.92
CA GLN A 221 -47.33 1.37 -11.33
C GLN A 221 -48.59 0.68 -11.83
N LEU A 222 -48.67 0.44 -13.12
CA LEU A 222 -49.76 -0.36 -13.71
C LEU A 222 -49.47 -1.84 -13.39
N ARG A 223 -50.28 -2.43 -12.53
CA ARG A 223 -50.27 -3.86 -12.27
C ARG A 223 -51.36 -4.54 -13.11
N ARG A 224 -50.94 -5.48 -13.92
CA ARG A 224 -51.86 -6.33 -14.69
C ARG A 224 -51.84 -7.74 -14.09
N ILE A 225 -52.99 -8.39 -14.05
CA ILE A 225 -53.09 -9.80 -13.77
C ILE A 225 -52.86 -10.47 -15.14
N GLU A 226 -51.69 -11.10 -15.28
CA GLU A 226 -51.35 -11.85 -16.51
C GLU A 226 -51.54 -13.33 -16.22
N ASP A 227 -51.96 -14.08 -17.25
CA ASP A 227 -52.10 -15.52 -17.15
C ASP A 227 -50.70 -16.16 -16.96
N PRO A 228 -50.50 -17.08 -15.99
CA PRO A 228 -49.22 -17.74 -15.79
C PRO A 228 -48.61 -18.43 -17.00
N SER A 229 -49.43 -18.75 -17.99
CA SER A 229 -49.00 -19.36 -19.25
C SER A 229 -48.31 -18.41 -20.23
N ASP A 230 -48.46 -17.07 -20.05
CA ASP A 230 -47.89 -16.07 -20.92
C ASP A 230 -46.54 -15.52 -20.45
N ILE A 231 -45.98 -16.03 -19.34
CA ILE A 231 -44.69 -15.60 -18.79
C ILE A 231 -43.57 -16.23 -19.64
N ARG A 232 -43.08 -15.49 -20.62
CA ARG A 232 -41.82 -15.79 -21.28
C ARG A 232 -40.68 -15.46 -20.33
N PRO A 233 -39.70 -16.38 -20.08
CA PRO A 233 -38.57 -16.07 -19.22
C PRO A 233 -37.73 -14.95 -19.85
N LYS A 234 -37.72 -13.76 -19.21
CA LYS A 234 -36.74 -12.75 -19.53
C LYS A 234 -35.36 -13.28 -19.17
N ALA A 235 -34.44 -13.23 -20.13
CA ALA A 235 -33.04 -13.58 -19.89
C ALA A 235 -32.51 -12.80 -18.70
N ALA A 236 -31.95 -13.52 -17.73
CA ALA A 236 -31.32 -12.96 -16.57
C ALA A 236 -30.17 -12.07 -17.00
N SER A 237 -30.27 -10.78 -16.71
CA SER A 237 -29.13 -9.86 -16.83
C SER A 237 -28.08 -10.26 -15.81
N ALA A 238 -26.84 -10.38 -16.29
CA ALA A 238 -25.66 -10.81 -15.57
C ALA A 238 -25.53 -10.14 -14.20
N GLY A 239 -25.34 -11.00 -13.17
CA GLY A 239 -25.04 -10.58 -11.82
C GLY A 239 -23.69 -9.87 -11.77
N LEU A 240 -23.66 -8.76 -11.08
CA LEU A 240 -22.42 -8.09 -10.70
C LEU A 240 -21.74 -8.95 -9.62
N ASP A 241 -20.54 -9.35 -9.94
CA ASP A 241 -19.69 -10.18 -9.10
C ASP A 241 -19.06 -9.33 -7.97
N PHE A 242 -19.48 -9.57 -6.73
CA PHE A 242 -18.95 -8.93 -5.52
C PHE A 242 -17.80 -9.75 -4.91
N SER A 243 -16.74 -10.01 -5.67
CA SER A 243 -15.61 -10.82 -5.18
C SER A 243 -14.35 -10.02 -4.77
N ALA A 244 -14.39 -8.68 -4.76
CA ALA A 244 -13.21 -7.86 -4.46
C ALA A 244 -12.93 -7.60 -2.96
N ASP A 245 -13.84 -7.98 -2.06
CA ASP A 245 -13.81 -7.52 -0.65
C ASP A 245 -13.07 -8.46 0.33
N ARG A 246 -12.45 -9.53 -0.16
CA ARG A 246 -11.89 -10.57 0.75
C ARG A 246 -10.41 -10.44 1.11
N GLN A 247 -9.65 -9.56 0.45
CA GLN A 247 -8.19 -9.49 0.67
C GLN A 247 -7.71 -8.44 1.65
N ILE A 248 -8.53 -7.47 2.04
CA ILE A 248 -8.12 -6.39 2.98
C ILE A 248 -8.23 -6.81 4.46
N ALA A 249 -8.85 -7.96 4.74
CA ALA A 249 -9.23 -8.36 6.10
C ALA A 249 -8.12 -8.98 6.95
N ALA A 250 -6.98 -9.39 6.37
CA ALA A 250 -5.99 -10.22 7.08
C ALA A 250 -4.82 -9.46 7.72
N GLU A 251 -4.55 -8.21 7.35
CA GLU A 251 -3.37 -7.46 7.78
C GLU A 251 -3.60 -6.39 8.86
N LEU A 252 -4.84 -6.18 9.31
CA LEU A 252 -5.17 -5.08 10.24
C LEU A 252 -5.20 -5.47 11.73
N MET A 253 -4.56 -6.58 12.12
CA MET A 253 -4.71 -7.10 13.49
C MET A 253 -3.73 -6.54 14.55
N GLU A 254 -2.74 -5.72 14.21
CA GLU A 254 -1.74 -5.26 15.20
C GLU A 254 -1.34 -3.78 15.05
N ALA A 255 -2.26 -2.84 15.29
CA ALA A 255 -1.86 -1.47 15.56
C ALA A 255 -2.29 -1.07 17.00
N PRO A 256 -1.40 -0.53 17.85
CA PRO A 256 -1.78 -0.07 19.18
C PRO A 256 -2.74 1.10 19.07
N ILE A 257 -3.90 0.96 19.69
CA ILE A 257 -4.96 1.97 19.72
C ILE A 257 -4.55 3.06 20.70
N MET A 258 -4.24 4.26 20.19
CA MET A 258 -4.21 5.45 21.04
C MET A 258 -5.64 5.80 21.42
N VAL A 259 -5.94 5.78 22.73
CA VAL A 259 -7.28 5.97 23.26
C VAL A 259 -7.54 7.46 23.46
N GLU A 260 -7.76 8.19 22.36
CA GLU A 260 -8.46 9.47 22.41
C GLU A 260 -9.82 9.32 21.74
N ALA A 261 -10.88 9.56 22.52
CA ALA A 261 -12.24 9.41 22.04
C ALA A 261 -12.68 10.66 21.26
N ALA A 262 -13.25 10.45 20.07
CA ALA A 262 -13.89 11.52 19.31
C ALA A 262 -15.18 12.00 19.99
N SER A 263 -15.46 13.30 19.94
CA SER A 263 -16.75 13.83 20.38
C SER A 263 -17.81 13.64 19.31
N ALA A 264 -18.94 13.04 19.66
CA ALA A 264 -20.09 12.88 18.79
C ALA A 264 -21.05 14.05 18.93
N SER A 265 -21.47 14.64 17.83
CA SER A 265 -22.57 15.62 17.77
C SER A 265 -23.67 15.10 16.85
N PHE A 266 -24.92 15.34 17.25
CA PHE A 266 -26.11 14.91 16.52
C PHE A 266 -26.82 16.11 15.93
N ASP A 267 -27.02 16.12 14.62
CA ASP A 267 -27.81 17.10 13.91
C ASP A 267 -28.96 16.36 13.17
N GLY A 268 -30.07 16.19 13.84
CA GLY A 268 -31.19 15.39 13.35
C GLY A 268 -30.86 13.91 13.24
N ILE A 269 -30.82 13.38 12.00
CA ILE A 269 -30.48 11.96 11.71
C ILE A 269 -28.97 11.79 11.45
N ALA A 270 -28.23 12.89 11.31
CA ALA A 270 -26.79 12.88 11.00
C ALA A 270 -25.95 12.79 12.26
N VAL A 271 -24.96 11.91 12.25
CA VAL A 271 -23.93 11.82 13.29
C VAL A 271 -22.65 12.40 12.73
N ARG A 272 -22.01 13.27 13.52
CA ARG A 272 -20.69 13.83 13.23
C ARG A 272 -19.75 13.51 14.39
N TYR A 273 -18.60 12.97 14.08
CA TYR A 273 -17.51 12.70 15.01
C TYR A 273 -16.35 13.64 14.71
N ASP A 274 -16.07 14.57 15.61
CA ASP A 274 -14.89 15.43 15.52
C ASP A 274 -13.71 14.76 16.24
N TYR A 275 -12.66 14.43 15.48
CA TYR A 275 -11.49 13.77 16.04
C TYR A 275 -10.56 14.82 16.67
N PRO A 276 -10.15 14.65 17.94
CA PRO A 276 -9.49 15.72 18.69
C PRO A 276 -8.05 15.98 18.25
N THR A 277 -7.38 14.97 17.73
CA THR A 277 -5.96 15.03 17.36
C THR A 277 -5.80 15.12 15.85
N PRO A 278 -4.95 16.02 15.33
CA PRO A 278 -4.59 16.02 13.93
C PRO A 278 -4.02 14.68 13.47
N VAL A 279 -4.38 14.24 12.28
CA VAL A 279 -3.94 12.96 11.71
C VAL A 279 -3.19 13.16 10.40
N SER A 280 -2.28 12.23 10.12
CA SER A 280 -1.56 12.19 8.86
C SER A 280 -1.87 10.89 8.13
N ILE A 281 -2.37 10.99 6.89
CA ILE A 281 -2.74 9.83 6.06
C ILE A 281 -2.17 10.07 4.66
N ALA A 282 -1.23 9.21 4.25
CA ALA A 282 -0.69 9.26 2.90
C ALA A 282 -1.73 8.75 1.87
N SER A 283 -1.70 9.32 0.68
CA SER A 283 -2.60 8.89 -0.40
C SER A 283 -2.26 7.48 -0.88
N GLY A 284 -3.26 6.60 -0.90
CA GLY A 284 -3.10 5.20 -1.30
C GLY A 284 -2.36 4.34 -0.28
N ALA A 285 -2.13 4.85 0.94
CA ALA A 285 -1.62 4.06 2.05
C ALA A 285 -2.71 3.17 2.66
N ASP A 286 -2.28 2.28 3.55
CA ASP A 286 -3.20 1.45 4.33
C ASP A 286 -4.18 2.29 5.13
N ALA A 287 -5.37 1.73 5.35
CA ALA A 287 -6.43 2.41 6.07
C ALA A 287 -6.05 2.67 7.53
N LEU A 288 -6.28 3.89 8.01
CA LEU A 288 -6.04 4.29 9.40
C LEU A 288 -7.26 4.00 10.25
N ARG A 289 -7.06 3.32 11.39
CA ARG A 289 -8.12 3.11 12.40
C ARG A 289 -8.07 4.22 13.43
N LEU A 290 -9.15 5.00 13.52
CA LEU A 290 -9.38 6.03 14.54
C LEU A 290 -10.31 5.51 15.64
N SER A 291 -10.03 5.81 16.89
CA SER A 291 -10.91 5.47 18.01
C SER A 291 -12.05 6.48 18.13
N LEU A 292 -13.29 6.00 18.22
CA LEU A 292 -14.49 6.82 18.42
C LEU A 292 -15.05 6.71 19.85
N GLY A 293 -14.34 5.97 20.73
CA GLY A 293 -14.73 5.79 22.12
C GLY A 293 -15.34 4.42 22.42
N GLN A 294 -15.78 4.28 23.65
CA GLN A 294 -16.26 3.02 24.21
C GLN A 294 -17.62 3.23 24.89
N LEU A 295 -18.51 2.29 24.69
CA LEU A 295 -19.80 2.23 25.36
C LEU A 295 -19.87 0.95 26.18
N THR A 296 -20.42 1.04 27.37
CA THR A 296 -20.64 -0.13 28.24
C THR A 296 -22.12 -0.24 28.57
N THR A 297 -22.69 -1.43 28.39
CA THR A 297 -24.09 -1.71 28.70
C THR A 297 -24.22 -3.12 29.26
N GLN A 298 -25.42 -3.49 29.69
CA GLN A 298 -25.75 -4.83 30.16
C GLN A 298 -26.51 -5.59 29.07
N ALA A 299 -26.14 -6.83 28.83
CA ALA A 299 -26.80 -7.72 27.91
C ALA A 299 -27.42 -8.91 28.66
N GLU A 300 -28.61 -9.32 28.25
CA GLU A 300 -29.21 -10.58 28.66
C GLU A 300 -28.59 -11.72 27.84
N VAL A 301 -27.91 -12.64 28.54
CA VAL A 301 -27.21 -13.75 27.88
C VAL A 301 -28.10 -15.00 27.93
N THR A 302 -28.46 -15.52 26.77
CA THR A 302 -29.27 -16.72 26.61
C THR A 302 -28.57 -17.71 25.70
N ALA A 303 -28.78 -19.03 25.94
CA ALA A 303 -28.34 -20.07 25.02
C ALA A 303 -29.49 -20.45 24.08
N ARG A 304 -29.24 -20.36 22.77
CA ARG A 304 -30.22 -20.71 21.73
C ARG A 304 -29.72 -21.89 20.91
N ALA A 305 -30.55 -22.91 20.76
CA ALA A 305 -30.27 -24.06 19.90
C ALA A 305 -31.44 -24.27 18.95
N ILE A 306 -31.14 -24.61 17.69
CA ILE A 306 -32.10 -25.00 16.67
C ILE A 306 -31.68 -26.38 16.15
N PRO A 307 -32.03 -27.48 16.88
CA PRO A 307 -31.48 -28.82 16.58
C PRO A 307 -31.81 -29.37 15.20
N LEU A 308 -32.77 -28.77 14.52
CA LEU A 308 -33.14 -29.15 13.14
C LEU A 308 -32.07 -28.74 12.12
N TYR A 309 -31.33 -27.66 12.40
CA TYR A 309 -30.35 -27.06 11.47
C TYR A 309 -28.95 -27.01 12.04
N ASP A 310 -28.80 -26.87 13.36
CA ASP A 310 -27.53 -26.64 14.00
C ASP A 310 -27.12 -27.79 14.91
N GLN A 311 -25.86 -28.17 14.87
CA GLN A 311 -25.27 -29.20 15.76
C GLN A 311 -24.81 -28.63 17.11
N THR A 312 -24.82 -27.30 17.28
CA THR A 312 -24.33 -26.60 18.48
C THR A 312 -25.35 -25.58 18.95
N ALA A 313 -25.26 -25.21 20.25
CA ALA A 313 -25.99 -24.09 20.81
C ALA A 313 -25.15 -22.81 20.70
N PHE A 314 -25.80 -21.70 20.39
CA PHE A 314 -25.19 -20.39 20.31
C PHE A 314 -25.52 -19.56 21.53
N LEU A 315 -24.53 -18.84 22.07
CA LEU A 315 -24.77 -17.80 23.06
C LEU A 315 -25.28 -16.53 22.35
N MET A 316 -26.44 -16.08 22.77
CA MET A 316 -27.08 -14.84 22.27
C MET A 316 -27.01 -13.79 23.37
N ALA A 317 -26.50 -12.62 23.04
CA ALA A 317 -26.52 -11.45 23.91
C ALA A 317 -27.56 -10.47 23.38
N SER A 318 -28.65 -10.32 24.10
CA SER A 318 -29.70 -9.38 23.78
C SER A 318 -29.53 -8.11 24.60
N LEU A 319 -29.53 -6.97 23.94
CA LEU A 319 -29.38 -5.67 24.58
C LEU A 319 -30.34 -4.66 23.99
N THR A 320 -30.72 -3.69 24.80
CA THR A 320 -31.40 -2.47 24.34
C THR A 320 -30.37 -1.36 24.29
N ASN A 321 -30.30 -0.63 23.16
CA ASN A 321 -29.40 0.52 23.07
C ASN A 321 -29.97 1.68 23.88
N ASP A 322 -29.51 1.84 25.11
CA ASP A 322 -29.82 2.92 26.05
C ASP A 322 -28.72 3.98 26.13
N THR A 323 -27.71 3.89 25.28
CA THR A 323 -26.53 4.76 25.30
C THR A 323 -26.80 6.18 24.80
N GLY A 324 -27.94 6.42 24.17
CA GLY A 324 -28.29 7.71 23.55
C GLY A 324 -27.55 7.96 22.23
N GLU A 325 -26.72 7.02 21.78
CA GLU A 325 -25.96 7.13 20.54
C GLU A 325 -26.41 6.10 19.49
N ILE A 326 -26.31 6.46 18.22
CA ILE A 326 -26.68 5.58 17.12
C ILE A 326 -25.51 4.63 16.83
N ILE A 327 -25.80 3.33 16.81
CA ILE A 327 -24.86 2.32 16.31
C ILE A 327 -25.03 2.24 14.80
N LEU A 328 -23.98 2.63 14.07
CA LEU A 328 -24.01 2.65 12.61
C LEU A 328 -23.77 1.23 12.06
N PRO A 329 -24.30 0.91 10.88
CA PRO A 329 -23.98 -0.35 10.20
C PRO A 329 -22.47 -0.48 9.93
N GLY A 330 -21.85 -1.56 10.41
CA GLY A 330 -20.40 -1.75 10.29
C GLY A 330 -19.95 -3.17 10.62
N ARG A 331 -18.66 -3.44 10.47
CA ARG A 331 -18.04 -4.71 10.88
C ARG A 331 -17.86 -4.73 12.39
N ALA A 332 -18.16 -5.86 13.02
CA ALA A 332 -17.99 -6.06 14.44
C ALA A 332 -17.20 -7.34 14.72
N MET A 333 -16.11 -7.21 15.46
CA MET A 333 -15.34 -8.31 16.02
C MET A 333 -15.96 -8.72 17.35
N LEU A 334 -16.21 -10.00 17.54
CA LEU A 334 -16.85 -10.55 18.74
C LEU A 334 -15.83 -11.21 19.66
N TYR A 335 -15.86 -10.80 20.92
CA TYR A 335 -15.04 -11.37 21.98
C TYR A 335 -15.89 -11.89 23.13
N LEU A 336 -15.58 -13.06 23.64
CA LEU A 336 -16.22 -13.66 24.81
C LEU A 336 -15.17 -13.94 25.86
N ASP A 337 -15.33 -13.39 27.06
CA ASP A 337 -14.39 -13.53 28.18
C ASP A 337 -12.92 -13.26 27.78
N GLY A 338 -12.71 -12.29 26.87
CA GLY A 338 -11.40 -11.90 26.33
C GLY A 338 -10.89 -12.74 25.16
N GLY A 339 -11.59 -13.82 24.76
CA GLY A 339 -11.26 -14.64 23.61
C GLY A 339 -12.01 -14.19 22.35
N PHE A 340 -11.33 -14.12 21.22
CA PHE A 340 -11.96 -13.85 19.91
C PHE A 340 -12.86 -15.03 19.51
N VAL A 341 -14.11 -14.75 19.14
CA VAL A 341 -15.13 -15.78 18.78
C VAL A 341 -15.53 -15.73 17.33
N GLY A 342 -15.40 -14.57 16.69
CA GLY A 342 -15.78 -14.40 15.29
C GLY A 342 -16.10 -12.97 14.94
N GLU A 343 -16.61 -12.77 13.73
CA GLU A 343 -17.04 -11.47 13.25
C GLU A 343 -18.50 -11.48 12.80
N THR A 344 -19.13 -10.32 12.89
CA THR A 344 -20.49 -10.09 12.41
C THR A 344 -20.59 -8.69 11.79
N ARG A 345 -21.77 -8.32 11.37
CA ARG A 345 -22.09 -6.97 10.91
C ARG A 345 -23.25 -6.42 11.73
N THR A 346 -23.11 -5.17 12.17
CA THR A 346 -24.23 -4.41 12.74
C THR A 346 -25.07 -3.86 11.59
N ASP A 347 -26.39 -3.95 11.71
CA ASP A 347 -27.37 -3.45 10.73
C ASP A 347 -28.03 -2.15 11.23
#